data_c1cdef6df647507a46a2252418bbdc53
#
_entry.id   c1cdef6df647507a46a2252418bbdc53
#
_cell.length_a   1.000
_cell.length_b   1.000
_cell.length_c   1.000
_cell.angle_alpha   90.00
_cell.angle_beta   90.00
_cell.angle_gamma   90.00
#
_symmetry.space_group_name_H-M   'P 1'
#
loop_
_entity.id
_entity.type
_entity.pdbx_description
1 polymer ?
#
loop_
_entity_poly.entity_id
_entity_poly.type
_entity_poly.pdbx_seq_one_letter_code
_entity_poly.pdbx_strand_id
1 'polypeptide(L)'
;KRNWNYWSKLLLGDFISFKRELEEFLKNKEKLIILGIGNELKCDDGVGPFIINELKDLENSDLIIIDGQTVPENFTGKIRKEKPSHVILVDACLMGCRPGEFKIVDKDDFVNIGISTHSMSLSYFVKYLERDNDFKIIFVGIEPESMDYSDMPTPAVQKGAYKFINILKEILWKFYLLVQDCMMI
;
A
#
# COMPACT_ATOMS: atom_id res chain seq x y z
N LYS A 1 -11.56 3.45 34.74
CA LYS A 1 -12.17 2.51 33.78
C LYS A 1 -12.06 3.16 32.41
N ARG A 2 -11.09 2.73 31.59
CA ARG A 2 -10.93 3.21 30.21
C ARG A 2 -12.14 2.73 29.40
N ASN A 3 -12.80 3.67 28.71
CA ASN A 3 -14.05 3.42 27.99
C ASN A 3 -13.76 2.63 26.70
N TRP A 4 -13.69 1.32 26.76
CA TRP A 4 -13.41 0.40 25.64
C TRP A 4 -14.35 0.63 24.45
N ASN A 5 -15.60 1.05 24.70
CA ASN A 5 -16.59 1.31 23.65
C ASN A 5 -16.30 2.55 22.81
N TYR A 6 -15.60 3.55 23.34
CA TYR A 6 -15.26 4.76 22.58
C TYR A 6 -14.11 4.49 21.59
N TRP A 7 -13.07 3.80 22.06
CA TRP A 7 -11.90 3.48 21.24
C TRP A 7 -12.19 2.46 20.13
N SER A 8 -13.06 1.49 20.38
CA SER A 8 -13.47 0.52 19.36
C SER A 8 -14.31 1.15 18.25
N LYS A 9 -15.11 2.16 18.54
CA LYS A 9 -15.88 2.93 17.54
C LYS A 9 -14.99 3.81 16.68
N LEU A 10 -13.98 4.46 17.25
CA LEU A 10 -12.99 5.23 16.49
C LEU A 10 -12.23 4.33 15.50
N LEU A 11 -11.66 3.23 15.98
CA LEU A 11 -10.94 2.27 15.15
C LEU A 11 -11.78 1.66 14.03
N LEU A 12 -13.06 1.42 14.29
CA LEU A 12 -13.99 0.90 13.28
C LEU A 12 -14.32 1.98 12.23
N GLY A 13 -14.44 3.25 12.66
CA GLY A 13 -14.65 4.38 11.76
C GLY A 13 -13.50 4.59 10.79
N ASP A 14 -12.28 4.55 11.28
CA ASP A 14 -11.05 4.72 10.47
C ASP A 14 -10.88 3.57 9.46
N PHE A 15 -11.17 2.34 9.89
CA PHE A 15 -11.16 1.15 9.04
C PHE A 15 -12.19 1.23 7.90
N ILE A 16 -13.44 1.63 8.22
CA ILE A 16 -14.51 1.79 7.22
C ILE A 16 -14.16 2.92 6.24
N SER A 17 -13.58 4.02 6.73
CA SER A 17 -13.15 5.14 5.91
C SER A 17 -12.07 4.71 4.91
N PHE A 18 -11.02 4.05 5.40
CA PHE A 18 -9.92 3.53 4.57
C PHE A 18 -10.43 2.58 3.46
N LYS A 19 -11.28 1.61 3.84
CA LYS A 19 -11.84 0.66 2.87
C LYS A 19 -12.63 1.37 1.78
N ARG A 20 -13.47 2.33 2.15
CA ARG A 20 -14.27 3.12 1.19
C ARG A 20 -13.38 3.96 0.28
N GLU A 21 -12.33 4.57 0.80
CA GLU A 21 -11.38 5.37 0.04
C GLU A 21 -10.60 4.51 -0.96
N LEU A 22 -10.15 3.32 -0.54
CA LEU A 22 -9.49 2.36 -1.41
C LEU A 22 -10.43 1.78 -2.47
N GLU A 23 -11.71 1.50 -2.14
CA GLU A 23 -12.72 1.09 -3.12
C GLU A 23 -12.97 2.17 -4.17
N GLU A 24 -13.09 3.44 -3.78
CA GLU A 24 -13.29 4.55 -4.72
C GLU A 24 -12.05 4.77 -5.59
N PHE A 25 -10.84 4.68 -5.01
CA PHE A 25 -9.60 4.74 -5.78
C PHE A 25 -9.55 3.65 -6.85
N LEU A 26 -9.90 2.40 -6.50
CA LEU A 26 -9.85 1.25 -7.41
C LEU A 26 -11.05 1.17 -8.38
N LYS A 27 -11.99 2.09 -8.29
CA LYS A 27 -13.11 2.16 -9.22
C LYS A 27 -12.63 2.39 -10.66
N ASN A 28 -13.14 1.58 -11.58
CA ASN A 28 -12.74 1.57 -13.00
C ASN A 28 -11.26 1.20 -13.21
N LYS A 29 -10.63 0.46 -12.29
CA LYS A 29 -9.30 -0.07 -12.56
C LYS A 29 -9.34 -1.07 -13.72
N GLU A 30 -8.43 -0.93 -14.64
CA GLU A 30 -8.13 -1.91 -15.69
C GLU A 30 -6.94 -2.77 -15.24
N LYS A 31 -5.77 -2.17 -15.12
CA LYS A 31 -4.56 -2.82 -14.65
C LYS A 31 -4.04 -2.12 -13.40
N LEU A 32 -3.74 -2.89 -12.36
CA LEU A 32 -3.21 -2.44 -11.08
C LEU A 32 -1.76 -2.89 -10.91
N ILE A 33 -0.91 -1.99 -10.48
CA ILE A 33 0.41 -2.32 -9.93
C ILE A 33 0.40 -2.08 -8.42
N ILE A 34 0.92 -3.03 -7.66
CA ILE A 34 1.21 -2.87 -6.23
C ILE A 34 2.72 -2.96 -6.09
N LEU A 35 3.34 -1.89 -5.59
CA LEU A 35 4.78 -1.81 -5.36
C LEU A 35 5.04 -1.65 -3.86
N GLY A 36 5.67 -2.65 -3.26
CA GLY A 36 6.15 -2.59 -1.87
C GLY A 36 7.56 -2.02 -1.82
N ILE A 37 7.77 -1.07 -0.92
CA ILE A 37 9.05 -0.41 -0.72
C ILE A 37 9.54 -0.75 0.68
N GLY A 38 10.85 -0.88 0.88
CA GLY A 38 11.43 -1.10 2.18
C GLY A 38 12.64 -2.03 2.19
N ASN A 39 13.23 -2.22 3.35
CA ASN A 39 14.40 -3.06 3.59
C ASN A 39 14.03 -4.23 4.49
N GLU A 40 13.98 -5.44 3.95
CA GLU A 40 13.66 -6.68 4.67
C GLU A 40 14.58 -6.97 5.87
N LEU A 41 15.78 -6.37 5.91
CA LEU A 41 16.73 -6.56 7.01
C LEU A 41 16.52 -5.57 8.17
N LYS A 42 15.55 -4.66 8.05
CA LYS A 42 15.28 -3.57 9.01
C LYS A 42 13.88 -3.64 9.59
N CYS A 43 13.52 -4.77 10.17
CA CYS A 43 12.27 -4.97 10.92
C CYS A 43 11.05 -4.40 10.17
N ASP A 44 10.42 -3.35 10.70
CA ASP A 44 9.18 -2.77 10.12
C ASP A 44 9.40 -1.99 8.82
N ASP A 45 10.63 -1.57 8.51
CA ASP A 45 11.00 -1.05 7.20
C ASP A 45 10.76 -2.10 6.08
N GLY A 46 10.78 -3.39 6.43
CA GLY A 46 10.49 -4.50 5.54
C GLY A 46 9.00 -4.78 5.31
N VAL A 47 8.07 -3.96 5.81
CA VAL A 47 6.63 -4.22 5.70
C VAL A 47 6.12 -4.19 4.27
N GLY A 48 6.68 -3.33 3.40
CA GLY A 48 6.35 -3.31 1.97
C GLY A 48 6.66 -4.64 1.28
N PRO A 49 7.93 -5.09 1.26
CA PRO A 49 8.31 -6.42 0.79
C PRO A 49 7.51 -7.57 1.43
N PHE A 50 7.26 -7.52 2.74
CA PHE A 50 6.43 -8.50 3.44
C PHE A 50 5.03 -8.61 2.82
N ILE A 51 4.34 -7.47 2.58
CA ILE A 51 3.01 -7.43 1.95
C ILE A 51 3.06 -7.97 0.52
N ILE A 52 4.09 -7.60 -0.25
CA ILE A 52 4.28 -8.06 -1.62
C ILE A 52 4.42 -9.59 -1.67
N ASN A 53 5.20 -10.17 -0.77
CA ASN A 53 5.35 -11.63 -0.69
C ASN A 53 4.02 -12.34 -0.41
N GLU A 54 3.19 -11.81 0.49
CA GLU A 54 1.86 -12.35 0.84
C GLU A 54 0.80 -12.17 -0.28
N LEU A 55 1.05 -11.27 -1.23
CA LEU A 55 0.16 -11.03 -2.37
C LEU A 55 0.61 -11.72 -3.65
N LYS A 56 1.82 -12.25 -3.71
CA LYS A 56 2.47 -12.72 -4.93
C LYS A 56 1.64 -13.75 -5.72
N ASP A 57 0.94 -14.64 -5.02
CA ASP A 57 0.10 -15.67 -5.65
C ASP A 57 -1.15 -15.11 -6.36
N LEU A 58 -1.46 -13.81 -6.16
CA LEU A 58 -2.55 -13.13 -6.84
C LEU A 58 -2.14 -12.49 -8.17
N GLU A 59 -0.85 -12.49 -8.49
CA GLU A 59 -0.34 -11.85 -9.71
C GLU A 59 -0.96 -12.47 -10.97
N ASN A 60 -1.40 -11.61 -11.89
CA ASN A 60 -1.98 -12.00 -13.18
C ASN A 60 -1.80 -10.86 -14.20
N SER A 61 -2.45 -10.96 -15.39
CA SER A 61 -2.34 -9.93 -16.44
C SER A 61 -2.76 -8.53 -16.01
N ASP A 62 -3.71 -8.43 -15.06
CA ASP A 62 -4.36 -7.19 -14.64
C ASP A 62 -3.95 -6.75 -13.23
N LEU A 63 -3.19 -7.59 -12.54
CA LEU A 63 -2.59 -7.31 -11.23
C LEU A 63 -1.12 -7.68 -11.24
N ILE A 64 -0.25 -6.68 -11.22
CA ILE A 64 1.20 -6.83 -11.20
C ILE A 64 1.73 -6.47 -9.81
N ILE A 65 2.55 -7.35 -9.27
CA ILE A 65 3.10 -7.22 -7.93
C ILE A 65 4.61 -7.04 -8.04
N ILE A 66 5.14 -5.96 -7.46
CA ILE A 66 6.54 -5.59 -7.57
C ILE A 66 7.12 -5.40 -6.17
N ASP A 67 8.18 -6.14 -5.88
CA ASP A 67 9.07 -5.83 -4.77
C ASP A 67 10.02 -4.71 -5.20
N GLY A 68 9.77 -3.51 -4.70
CA GLY A 68 10.54 -2.30 -5.00
C GLY A 68 11.82 -2.20 -4.18
N GLN A 69 11.96 -3.02 -3.16
CA GLN A 69 13.11 -3.00 -2.25
C GLN A 69 13.38 -1.56 -1.73
N THR A 70 14.65 -1.19 -1.59
CA THR A 70 15.07 0.15 -1.15
C THR A 70 15.25 1.16 -2.27
N VAL A 71 15.02 0.76 -3.54
CA VAL A 71 15.31 1.57 -4.73
C VAL A 71 14.15 1.47 -5.73
N PRO A 72 12.94 1.96 -5.38
CA PRO A 72 11.74 1.84 -6.20
C PRO A 72 11.88 2.50 -7.59
N GLU A 73 12.76 3.49 -7.72
CA GLU A 73 13.06 4.17 -9.00
C GLU A 73 13.59 3.21 -10.08
N ASN A 74 14.21 2.10 -9.72
CA ASN A 74 14.68 1.09 -10.66
C ASN A 74 13.53 0.42 -11.44
N PHE A 75 12.30 0.52 -10.92
CA PHE A 75 11.11 -0.10 -11.51
C PHE A 75 10.29 0.86 -12.38
N THR A 76 10.68 2.13 -12.52
CA THR A 76 9.96 3.12 -13.34
C THR A 76 9.76 2.65 -14.78
N GLY A 77 10.79 2.06 -15.38
CA GLY A 77 10.71 1.51 -16.75
C GLY A 77 9.70 0.36 -16.86
N LYS A 78 9.66 -0.55 -15.86
CA LYS A 78 8.68 -1.65 -15.81
C LYS A 78 7.27 -1.07 -15.65
N ILE A 79 7.06 -0.16 -14.70
CA ILE A 79 5.74 0.46 -14.45
C ILE A 79 5.20 1.12 -15.73
N ARG A 80 6.02 1.91 -16.43
CA ARG A 80 5.62 2.58 -17.68
C ARG A 80 5.30 1.59 -18.80
N LYS A 81 6.10 0.53 -18.94
CA LYS A 81 5.89 -0.50 -19.96
C LYS A 81 4.55 -1.23 -19.76
N GLU A 82 4.17 -1.47 -18.53
CA GLU A 82 2.92 -2.17 -18.18
C GLU A 82 1.68 -1.32 -18.39
N LYS A 83 1.82 0.00 -18.50
CA LYS A 83 0.71 0.95 -18.69
C LYS A 83 -0.46 0.70 -17.72
N PRO A 84 -0.23 0.74 -16.41
CA PRO A 84 -1.29 0.51 -15.44
C PRO A 84 -2.30 1.65 -15.52
N SER A 85 -3.54 1.39 -15.09
CA SER A 85 -4.51 2.44 -14.79
C SER A 85 -4.37 2.95 -13.35
N HIS A 86 -3.88 2.08 -12.44
CA HIS A 86 -3.73 2.40 -11.03
C HIS A 86 -2.42 1.82 -10.46
N VAL A 87 -1.81 2.56 -9.53
CA VAL A 87 -0.61 2.14 -8.80
C VAL A 87 -0.83 2.36 -7.31
N ILE A 88 -0.58 1.35 -6.50
CA ILE A 88 -0.51 1.43 -5.04
C ILE A 88 0.95 1.27 -4.63
N LEU A 89 1.48 2.27 -3.95
CA LEU A 89 2.78 2.20 -3.28
C LEU A 89 2.54 1.86 -1.81
N VAL A 90 3.34 0.96 -1.24
CA VAL A 90 3.22 0.54 0.17
C VAL A 90 4.59 0.60 0.82
N ASP A 91 4.70 1.29 1.96
CA ASP A 91 5.94 1.44 2.72
C ASP A 91 5.66 1.66 4.21
N ALA A 92 6.66 1.50 5.04
CA ALA A 92 6.66 1.99 6.42
C ALA A 92 6.66 3.51 6.42
N CYS A 93 5.85 4.11 7.29
CA CYS A 93 5.69 5.57 7.31
C CYS A 93 5.43 6.09 8.72
N LEU A 94 6.26 7.03 9.18
CA LEU A 94 6.09 7.69 10.49
C LEU A 94 4.95 8.71 10.40
N MET A 95 3.75 8.32 10.77
CA MET A 95 2.52 9.12 10.70
C MET A 95 2.05 9.60 12.08
N GLY A 96 2.74 9.19 13.15
CA GLY A 96 2.41 9.53 14.54
C GLY A 96 1.16 8.79 15.06
N CYS A 97 0.82 7.67 14.46
CA CYS A 97 -0.26 6.79 14.93
C CYS A 97 0.28 5.58 15.69
N ARG A 98 -0.58 4.60 16.00
CA ARG A 98 -0.13 3.39 16.70
C ARG A 98 0.57 2.43 15.72
N PRO A 99 1.61 1.71 16.17
CA PRO A 99 2.26 0.71 15.34
C PRO A 99 1.28 -0.25 14.66
N GLY A 100 1.47 -0.47 13.36
CA GLY A 100 0.61 -1.29 12.52
C GLY A 100 -0.70 -0.62 12.08
N GLU A 101 -0.98 0.63 12.46
CA GLU A 101 -2.04 1.42 11.81
C GLU A 101 -1.58 1.81 10.40
N PHE A 102 -2.53 1.80 9.48
CA PHE A 102 -2.26 2.13 8.07
C PHE A 102 -3.31 3.11 7.54
N LYS A 103 -2.89 3.96 6.61
CA LYS A 103 -3.77 4.91 5.93
C LYS A 103 -3.24 5.28 4.55
N ILE A 104 -4.12 5.80 3.72
CA ILE A 104 -3.72 6.49 2.50
C ILE A 104 -3.14 7.84 2.91
N VAL A 105 -1.94 8.14 2.43
CA VAL A 105 -1.22 9.37 2.72
C VAL A 105 -1.33 10.29 1.52
N ASP A 106 -1.75 11.52 1.78
CA ASP A 106 -1.85 12.54 0.74
C ASP A 106 -0.47 12.91 0.17
N LYS A 107 -0.43 13.17 -1.12
CA LYS A 107 0.81 13.55 -1.84
C LYS A 107 1.45 14.81 -1.24
N ASP A 108 0.63 15.75 -0.78
CA ASP A 108 1.08 17.00 -0.19
C ASP A 108 1.78 16.78 1.17
N ASP A 109 1.47 15.68 1.85
CA ASP A 109 2.07 15.30 3.13
C ASP A 109 3.42 14.58 2.97
N PHE A 110 3.78 14.10 1.78
CA PHE A 110 5.06 13.39 1.55
C PHE A 110 6.29 14.19 1.94
N VAL A 111 6.21 15.51 1.91
CA VAL A 111 7.34 16.40 2.28
C VAL A 111 7.48 16.50 3.81
N ASN A 112 6.38 16.34 4.54
CA ASN A 112 6.31 16.56 5.99
C ASN A 112 6.43 15.26 6.80
N ILE A 113 6.15 14.13 6.16
CA ILE A 113 6.23 12.82 6.78
C ILE A 113 7.65 12.30 6.54
N GLY A 114 8.33 11.88 7.59
CA GLY A 114 9.65 11.27 7.51
C GLY A 114 9.59 9.92 6.79
N ILE A 115 9.21 9.99 5.48
CA ILE A 115 9.08 8.83 4.64
C ILE A 115 10.48 8.41 4.23
N SER A 116 10.82 7.24 4.72
CA SER A 116 11.92 6.35 4.34
C SER A 116 13.34 6.95 4.18
N THR A 117 14.27 6.20 4.66
CA THR A 117 15.74 6.34 4.48
C THR A 117 16.20 6.04 3.04
N HIS A 118 15.28 6.04 2.04
CA HIS A 118 15.56 5.62 0.67
C HIS A 118 16.21 6.74 -0.14
N SER A 119 17.00 6.40 -1.15
CA SER A 119 17.92 7.27 -1.88
C SER A 119 17.24 8.41 -2.64
N MET A 120 15.99 8.23 -3.08
CA MET A 120 15.16 9.26 -3.69
C MET A 120 13.94 9.53 -2.81
N SER A 121 13.60 10.80 -2.56
CA SER A 121 12.36 11.06 -1.83
C SER A 121 11.17 10.52 -2.62
N LEU A 122 10.23 9.87 -1.94
CA LEU A 122 9.03 9.29 -2.55
C LEU A 122 8.25 10.33 -3.36
N SER A 123 8.27 11.60 -2.93
CA SER A 123 7.66 12.71 -3.67
C SER A 123 8.25 12.92 -5.06
N TYR A 124 9.57 12.77 -5.22
CA TYR A 124 10.23 12.84 -6.54
C TYR A 124 9.89 11.65 -7.41
N PHE A 125 9.87 10.46 -6.81
CA PHE A 125 9.50 9.22 -7.51
C PHE A 125 8.08 9.30 -8.07
N VAL A 126 7.10 9.72 -7.25
CA VAL A 126 5.71 9.88 -7.67
C VAL A 126 5.58 10.95 -8.76
N LYS A 127 6.19 12.14 -8.58
CA LYS A 127 6.21 13.20 -9.61
C LYS A 127 6.82 12.74 -10.93
N TYR A 128 7.88 11.94 -10.86
CA TYR A 128 8.51 11.37 -12.05
C TYR A 128 7.61 10.36 -12.76
N LEU A 129 6.89 9.54 -12.01
CA LEU A 129 5.92 8.60 -12.58
C LEU A 129 4.73 9.32 -13.21
N GLU A 130 4.21 10.38 -12.60
CA GLU A 130 3.05 11.14 -13.10
C GLU A 130 3.34 12.00 -14.32
N ARG A 131 4.61 12.36 -14.55
CA ARG A 131 5.00 13.36 -15.55
C ARG A 131 4.52 13.06 -16.97
N ASP A 132 4.47 11.78 -17.37
CA ASP A 132 4.17 11.37 -18.74
C ASP A 132 3.12 10.25 -18.80
N ASN A 133 2.29 10.08 -17.74
CA ASN A 133 1.38 8.96 -17.61
C ASN A 133 0.06 9.39 -16.94
N ASP A 134 -1.04 8.85 -17.44
CA ASP A 134 -2.40 9.15 -16.95
C ASP A 134 -2.91 8.18 -15.86
N PHE A 135 -2.03 7.40 -15.23
CA PHE A 135 -2.46 6.47 -14.19
C PHE A 135 -2.59 7.16 -12.81
N LYS A 136 -3.51 6.65 -12.02
CA LYS A 136 -3.72 7.13 -10.64
C LYS A 136 -2.74 6.46 -9.69
N ILE A 137 -2.17 7.23 -8.76
CA ILE A 137 -1.26 6.72 -7.73
C ILE A 137 -1.78 7.06 -6.34
N ILE A 138 -1.75 6.09 -5.43
CA ILE A 138 -1.84 6.32 -3.99
C ILE A 138 -0.65 5.72 -3.26
N PHE A 139 -0.40 6.25 -2.09
CA PHE A 139 0.57 5.72 -1.15
C PHE A 139 -0.14 5.26 0.12
N VAL A 140 0.09 4.01 0.50
CA VAL A 140 -0.38 3.43 1.75
C VAL A 140 0.80 3.35 2.71
N GLY A 141 0.77 4.21 3.73
CA GLY A 141 1.74 4.19 4.82
C GLY A 141 1.30 3.25 5.93
N ILE A 142 2.25 2.54 6.53
CA ILE A 142 2.05 1.69 7.71
C ILE A 142 2.96 2.20 8.81
N GLU A 143 2.39 2.54 9.98
CA GLU A 143 3.15 3.04 11.12
C GLU A 143 4.07 1.97 11.68
N PRO A 144 5.40 2.18 11.70
CA PRO A 144 6.34 1.25 12.26
C PRO A 144 6.40 1.32 13.80
N GLU A 145 6.87 0.25 14.42
CA GLU A 145 7.25 0.20 15.85
C GLU A 145 8.76 0.25 16.02
N SER A 146 9.51 -0.46 15.16
CA SER A 146 10.97 -0.55 15.20
C SER A 146 11.57 -0.59 13.80
N MET A 147 12.69 0.08 13.64
CA MET A 147 13.55 0.07 12.44
C MET A 147 14.90 -0.60 12.71
N ASP A 148 15.01 -1.37 13.79
CA ASP A 148 16.21 -2.13 14.16
C ASP A 148 16.44 -3.31 13.19
N TYR A 149 17.60 -3.94 13.27
CA TYR A 149 17.88 -5.11 12.45
C TYR A 149 17.01 -6.30 12.86
N SER A 150 16.20 -6.78 11.95
CA SER A 150 15.37 -7.98 12.06
C SER A 150 14.94 -8.39 10.66
N ASP A 151 14.77 -9.67 10.42
CA ASP A 151 14.28 -10.25 9.16
C ASP A 151 12.75 -10.32 9.09
N MET A 152 12.04 -9.86 10.11
CA MET A 152 10.58 -9.84 10.16
C MET A 152 10.07 -8.56 10.80
N PRO A 153 8.97 -7.99 10.30
CA PRO A 153 8.28 -6.90 10.96
C PRO A 153 7.78 -7.29 12.36
N THR A 154 7.61 -6.30 13.23
CA THR A 154 7.04 -6.52 14.57
C THR A 154 5.63 -7.12 14.52
N PRO A 155 5.18 -7.82 15.56
CA PRO A 155 3.84 -8.42 15.59
C PRO A 155 2.71 -7.40 15.39
N ALA A 156 2.89 -6.15 15.84
CA ALA A 156 1.93 -5.08 15.65
C ALA A 156 1.81 -4.72 14.16
N VAL A 157 2.94 -4.56 13.47
CA VAL A 157 3.00 -4.22 12.05
C VAL A 157 2.55 -5.38 11.18
N GLN A 158 2.94 -6.63 11.48
CA GLN A 158 2.41 -7.81 10.80
C GLN A 158 0.88 -7.87 10.86
N LYS A 159 0.30 -7.65 12.04
CA LYS A 159 -1.16 -7.61 12.21
C LYS A 159 -1.83 -6.52 11.37
N GLY A 160 -1.20 -5.34 11.28
CA GLY A 160 -1.65 -4.25 10.41
C GLY A 160 -1.58 -4.63 8.94
N ALA A 161 -0.45 -5.17 8.51
CA ALA A 161 -0.22 -5.64 7.15
C ALA A 161 -1.26 -6.69 6.72
N TYR A 162 -1.53 -7.71 7.54
CA TYR A 162 -2.56 -8.70 7.24
C TYR A 162 -3.98 -8.11 7.16
N LYS A 163 -4.30 -7.09 7.97
CA LYS A 163 -5.59 -6.39 7.84
C LYS A 163 -5.69 -5.65 6.50
N PHE A 164 -4.65 -4.93 6.11
CA PHE A 164 -4.58 -4.26 4.81
C PHE A 164 -4.71 -5.26 3.66
N ILE A 165 -3.93 -6.35 3.69
CA ILE A 165 -3.99 -7.43 2.70
C ILE A 165 -5.40 -8.00 2.56
N ASN A 166 -6.09 -8.26 3.67
CA ASN A 166 -7.45 -8.80 3.64
C ASN A 166 -8.46 -7.83 3.05
N ILE A 167 -8.36 -6.53 3.37
CA ILE A 167 -9.20 -5.48 2.74
C ILE A 167 -8.96 -5.46 1.22
N LEU A 168 -7.71 -5.45 0.82
CA LEU A 168 -7.34 -5.38 -0.59
C LEU A 168 -7.84 -6.63 -1.35
N LYS A 169 -7.63 -7.84 -0.80
CA LYS A 169 -8.15 -9.09 -1.35
C LYS A 169 -9.67 -9.07 -1.50
N GLU A 170 -10.39 -8.60 -0.49
CA GLU A 170 -11.86 -8.48 -0.52
C GLU A 170 -12.33 -7.55 -1.65
N ILE A 171 -11.68 -6.38 -1.79
CA ILE A 171 -12.02 -5.41 -2.82
C ILE A 171 -11.71 -5.98 -4.22
N LEU A 172 -10.54 -6.58 -4.42
CA LEU A 172 -10.14 -7.17 -5.70
C LEU A 172 -11.07 -8.32 -6.10
N TRP A 173 -11.47 -9.17 -5.15
CA TRP A 173 -12.41 -10.26 -5.40
C TRP A 173 -13.80 -9.75 -5.80
N LYS A 174 -14.29 -8.70 -5.16
CA LYS A 174 -15.56 -8.04 -5.51
C LYS A 174 -15.54 -7.52 -6.96
N PHE A 175 -14.46 -6.86 -7.38
CA PHE A 175 -14.32 -6.41 -8.77
C PHE A 175 -14.25 -7.57 -9.76
N TYR A 176 -13.57 -8.65 -9.42
CA TYR A 176 -13.51 -9.85 -10.27
C TYR A 176 -14.90 -10.44 -10.51
N LEU A 177 -15.74 -10.58 -9.49
CA LEU A 177 -17.11 -11.08 -9.62
C LEU A 177 -17.97 -10.17 -10.49
N LEU A 178 -17.89 -8.85 -10.31
CA LEU A 178 -18.65 -7.89 -11.12
C LEU A 178 -18.32 -7.97 -12.62
N VAL A 179 -17.06 -8.22 -12.96
CA VAL A 179 -16.63 -8.39 -14.37
C VAL A 179 -17.17 -9.70 -14.94
N GLN A 180 -17.18 -10.78 -14.18
CA GLN A 180 -17.74 -12.07 -14.61
C GLN A 180 -19.25 -11.97 -14.90
N ASP A 181 -20.00 -11.30 -14.03
CA ASP A 181 -21.44 -11.10 -14.22
C ASP A 181 -21.76 -10.26 -15.48
N CYS A 182 -20.92 -9.28 -15.80
CA CYS A 182 -21.06 -8.48 -17.03
C CYS A 182 -20.73 -9.25 -18.32
N MET A 183 -19.92 -10.30 -18.24
CA MET A 183 -19.52 -11.11 -19.41
C MET A 183 -20.52 -12.25 -19.71
N MET A 184 -21.47 -12.54 -18.81
CA MET A 184 -22.50 -13.58 -19.00
C MET A 184 -23.84 -13.06 -19.54
N ILE A 185 -23.92 -11.77 -19.92
CA ILE A 185 -25.07 -11.14 -20.59
C ILE A 185 -24.72 -10.84 -22.03
#